data_31f1789a481c772342e49555ae9fc01e
#
_entry.id   31f1789a481c772342e49555ae9fc01e
#
_cell.length_a   1.000
_cell.length_b   1.000
_cell.length_c   1.000
_cell.angle_alpha   90.00
_cell.angle_beta   90.00
_cell.angle_gamma   90.00
#
_symmetry.space_group_name_H-M   'P 1'
#
loop_
_entity.id
_entity.type
_entity.pdbx_description
1 polymer ?
#
loop_
_entity_poly.entity_id
_entity_poly.type
_entity_poly.pdbx_seq_one_letter_code
_entity_poly.pdbx_strand_id
1 'polypeptide(L)'
;MKEVTLEEVQQLCTVLQFLTPKQRNQLIKTMTKEQMHMLEVACFNLTTNHEGLNKKQLAELRKYKKTVEIVASKSYSLVDKRHTAQKGGFIPALLPIIGALVTSFL
;
A
#
# COMPACT_ATOMS: atom_id res chain seq x y z
N MET A 1 -18.21 -6.35 5.68
CA MET A 1 -16.84 -6.59 5.20
C MET A 1 -15.99 -7.09 6.37
N LYS A 2 -15.20 -8.11 6.15
CA LYS A 2 -14.34 -8.66 7.19
C LYS A 2 -13.32 -7.62 7.65
N GLU A 3 -13.16 -7.47 8.94
CA GLU A 3 -12.17 -6.57 9.51
C GLU A 3 -10.76 -7.08 9.22
N VAL A 4 -9.89 -6.18 8.77
CA VAL A 4 -8.51 -6.49 8.41
C VAL A 4 -7.61 -6.25 9.62
N THR A 5 -6.79 -7.24 9.96
CA THR A 5 -5.83 -7.11 11.06
C THR A 5 -4.52 -6.50 10.57
N LEU A 6 -3.77 -5.88 11.49
CA LEU A 6 -2.43 -5.36 11.18
C LEU A 6 -1.49 -6.47 10.70
N GLU A 7 -1.63 -7.66 11.27
CA GLU A 7 -0.83 -8.81 10.86
C GLU A 7 -1.06 -9.18 9.40
N GLU A 8 -2.33 -9.19 8.96
CA GLU A 8 -2.67 -9.48 7.56
C GLU A 8 -2.09 -8.42 6.62
N VAL A 9 -2.18 -7.15 6.99
CA VAL A 9 -1.59 -6.04 6.21
C VAL A 9 -0.08 -6.22 6.11
N GLN A 10 0.58 -6.53 7.23
CA GLN A 10 2.02 -6.73 7.27
C GLN A 10 2.45 -7.90 6.39
N GLN A 11 1.72 -9.01 6.44
CA GLN A 11 2.02 -10.18 5.61
C GLN A 11 1.90 -9.85 4.13
N LEU A 12 0.84 -9.17 3.71
CA LEU A 12 0.66 -8.78 2.32
C LEU A 12 1.79 -7.85 1.84
N CYS A 13 2.13 -6.85 2.63
CA CYS A 13 3.21 -5.92 2.30
C CYS A 13 4.56 -6.64 2.19
N THR A 14 4.82 -7.59 3.08
CA THR A 14 6.05 -8.40 3.04
C THR A 14 6.11 -9.22 1.75
N VAL A 15 5.02 -9.88 1.38
CA VAL A 15 4.96 -10.67 0.14
C VAL A 15 5.22 -9.77 -1.07
N LEU A 16 4.52 -8.64 -1.15
CA LEU A 16 4.69 -7.70 -2.28
C LEU A 16 6.13 -7.19 -2.41
N GLN A 17 6.79 -6.97 -1.28
CA GLN A 17 8.16 -6.46 -1.24
C GLN A 17 9.17 -7.46 -1.80
N PHE A 18 8.94 -8.76 -1.57
CA PHE A 18 9.87 -9.81 -2.00
C PHE A 18 9.61 -10.34 -3.42
N LEU A 19 8.50 -9.98 -4.02
CA LEU A 19 8.19 -10.41 -5.40
C LEU A 19 9.00 -9.59 -6.41
N THR A 20 9.32 -10.24 -7.54
CA THR A 20 9.87 -9.51 -8.69
C THR A 20 8.79 -8.55 -9.23
N PRO A 21 9.17 -7.51 -9.99
CA PRO A 21 8.18 -6.60 -10.59
C PRO A 21 7.11 -7.34 -11.40
N LYS A 22 7.50 -8.36 -12.15
CA LYS A 22 6.57 -9.16 -12.95
C LYS A 22 5.59 -9.93 -12.07
N GLN A 23 6.11 -10.60 -11.02
CA GLN A 23 5.28 -11.34 -10.07
C GLN A 23 4.34 -10.41 -9.31
N ARG A 24 4.84 -9.24 -8.90
CA ARG A 24 4.05 -8.25 -8.19
C ARG A 24 2.89 -7.76 -9.04
N ASN A 25 3.13 -7.44 -10.31
CA ASN A 25 2.09 -6.97 -11.21
C ASN A 25 1.02 -8.06 -11.44
N GLN A 26 1.44 -9.33 -11.54
CA GLN A 26 0.51 -10.45 -11.67
C GLN A 26 -0.39 -10.56 -10.42
N LEU A 27 0.19 -10.46 -9.25
CA LEU A 27 -0.57 -10.52 -8.00
C LEU A 27 -1.58 -9.37 -7.92
N ILE A 28 -1.15 -8.16 -8.21
CA ILE A 28 -2.02 -6.98 -8.16
C ILE A 28 -3.16 -7.09 -9.16
N LYS A 29 -2.87 -7.61 -10.35
CA LYS A 29 -3.87 -7.77 -11.42
C LYS A 29 -5.01 -8.69 -10.99
N THR A 30 -4.73 -9.67 -10.14
CA THR A 30 -5.71 -10.67 -9.69
C THR A 30 -6.13 -10.47 -8.23
N MET A 31 -5.78 -9.33 -7.63
CA MET A 31 -6.10 -9.02 -6.24
C MET A 31 -7.61 -9.07 -5.99
N THR A 32 -8.01 -9.75 -4.91
CA THR A 32 -9.39 -9.76 -4.45
C THR A 32 -9.73 -8.44 -3.75
N LYS A 33 -11.03 -8.21 -3.50
CA LYS A 33 -11.47 -7.06 -2.71
C LYS A 33 -10.85 -7.05 -1.32
N GLU A 34 -10.73 -8.22 -0.69
CA GLU A 34 -10.13 -8.34 0.64
C GLU A 34 -8.66 -7.95 0.63
N GLN A 35 -7.91 -8.43 -0.35
CA GLN A 35 -6.49 -8.08 -0.49
C GLN A 35 -6.32 -6.60 -0.80
N MET A 36 -7.16 -6.05 -1.68
CA MET A 36 -7.12 -4.63 -1.98
C MET A 36 -7.48 -3.79 -0.75
N HIS A 37 -8.41 -4.28 0.08
CA HIS A 37 -8.75 -3.60 1.33
C HIS A 37 -7.56 -3.51 2.28
N MET A 38 -6.73 -4.55 2.35
CA MET A 38 -5.50 -4.51 3.13
C MET A 38 -4.57 -3.40 2.64
N LEU A 39 -4.44 -3.28 1.33
CA LEU A 39 -3.62 -2.22 0.73
C LEU A 39 -4.23 -0.83 0.97
N GLU A 40 -5.56 -0.72 0.92
CA GLU A 40 -6.29 0.51 1.25
C GLU A 40 -5.99 0.97 2.68
N VAL A 41 -6.04 0.04 3.63
CA VAL A 41 -5.75 0.34 5.04
C VAL A 41 -4.32 0.83 5.19
N ALA A 42 -3.38 0.16 4.55
CA ALA A 42 -1.97 0.56 4.57
C ALA A 42 -1.79 1.98 3.99
N CYS A 43 -2.41 2.25 2.86
CA CYS A 43 -2.33 3.57 2.21
C CYS A 43 -3.02 4.65 3.05
N PHE A 44 -4.14 4.33 3.67
CA PHE A 44 -4.83 5.26 4.56
C PHE A 44 -3.92 5.66 5.73
N ASN A 45 -3.22 4.70 6.32
CA ASN A 45 -2.27 4.99 7.39
C ASN A 45 -1.13 5.90 6.92
N LEU A 46 -0.69 5.76 5.67
CA LEU A 46 0.31 6.66 5.11
C LEU A 46 -0.18 8.10 4.98
N THR A 47 -1.49 8.29 4.75
CA THR A 47 -2.05 9.64 4.61
C THR A 47 -2.34 10.31 5.94
N THR A 48 -2.54 9.54 7.01
CA THR A 48 -2.99 10.06 8.30
C THR A 48 -1.93 10.04 9.39
N ASN A 49 -0.88 9.24 9.24
CA ASN A 49 0.12 9.06 10.30
C ASN A 49 1.53 9.20 9.73
N HIS A 50 2.10 10.38 9.89
CA HIS A 50 3.44 10.69 9.41
C HIS A 50 4.48 10.74 10.54
N GLU A 51 4.09 10.48 11.77
CA GLU A 51 5.00 10.45 12.91
C GLU A 51 6.00 9.30 12.74
N GLY A 52 7.25 9.57 13.02
CA GLY A 52 8.30 8.56 12.89
C GLY A 52 8.90 8.43 11.51
N LEU A 53 8.38 9.15 10.50
CA LEU A 53 8.98 9.15 9.18
C LEU A 53 10.10 10.19 9.10
N ASN A 54 11.24 9.82 8.50
CA ASN A 54 12.33 10.76 8.26
C ASN A 54 12.06 11.58 6.99
N LYS A 55 12.92 12.56 6.74
CA LYS A 55 12.78 13.50 5.60
C LYS A 55 12.76 12.76 4.24
N LYS A 56 13.58 11.73 4.11
CA LYS A 56 13.67 10.95 2.88
C LYS A 56 12.37 10.19 2.62
N GLN A 57 11.82 9.58 3.67
CA GLN A 57 10.55 8.85 3.58
C GLN A 57 9.39 9.79 3.26
N LEU A 58 9.36 10.98 3.87
CA LEU A 58 8.35 11.99 3.58
C LEU A 58 8.44 12.49 2.14
N ALA A 59 9.66 12.64 1.61
CA ALA A 59 9.85 13.04 0.21
C ALA A 59 9.31 11.98 -0.75
N GLU A 60 9.58 10.71 -0.47
CA GLU A 60 9.04 9.60 -1.26
C GLU A 60 7.52 9.56 -1.19
N LEU A 61 6.95 9.76 0.00
CA LEU A 61 5.51 9.79 0.18
C LEU A 61 4.86 10.91 -0.64
N ARG A 62 5.46 12.10 -0.65
CA ARG A 62 4.97 13.23 -1.45
C ARG A 62 4.96 12.91 -2.94
N LYS A 63 5.98 12.23 -3.42
CA LYS A 63 6.11 11.84 -4.82
C LYS A 63 4.94 10.97 -5.28
N TYR A 64 4.44 10.10 -4.39
CA TYR A 64 3.36 9.16 -4.71
C TYR A 64 2.05 9.52 -4.03
N LYS A 65 1.92 10.75 -3.52
CA LYS A 65 0.75 11.19 -2.75
C LYS A 65 -0.56 10.92 -3.47
N LYS A 66 -0.66 11.27 -4.75
CA LYS A 66 -1.88 11.09 -5.52
C LYS A 66 -2.24 9.60 -5.68
N THR A 67 -1.24 8.77 -5.94
CA THR A 67 -1.41 7.33 -6.06
C THR A 67 -1.93 6.73 -4.76
N VAL A 68 -1.33 7.11 -3.64
CA VAL A 68 -1.73 6.66 -2.30
C VAL A 68 -3.17 7.08 -2.01
N GLU A 69 -3.54 8.31 -2.31
CA GLU A 69 -4.89 8.83 -2.09
C GLU A 69 -5.94 8.06 -2.90
N ILE A 70 -5.64 7.71 -4.15
CA ILE A 70 -6.55 6.95 -5.00
C ILE A 70 -6.78 5.55 -4.39
N VAL A 71 -5.73 4.86 -3.98
CA VAL A 71 -5.85 3.52 -3.39
C VAL A 71 -6.61 3.59 -2.06
N ALA A 72 -6.36 4.60 -1.24
CA ALA A 72 -7.02 4.77 0.06
C ALA A 72 -8.47 5.23 -0.06
N SER A 73 -8.85 5.84 -1.17
CA SER A 73 -10.19 6.42 -1.36
C SER A 73 -11.25 5.35 -1.58
N LYS A 74 -12.43 5.56 -1.00
CA LYS A 74 -13.60 4.70 -1.23
C LYS A 74 -14.32 5.02 -2.55
N SER A 75 -13.93 6.10 -3.23
CA SER A 75 -14.60 6.57 -4.44
C SER A 75 -14.17 5.84 -5.71
N TYR A 76 -13.11 5.06 -5.67
CA TYR A 76 -12.57 4.37 -6.83
C TYR A 76 -12.91 2.89 -6.80
N SER A 77 -13.17 2.31 -8.00
CA SER A 77 -13.47 0.90 -8.15
C SER A 77 -12.25 0.02 -7.91
N LEU A 78 -12.49 -1.26 -7.70
CA LEU A 78 -11.41 -2.25 -7.58
C LEU A 78 -10.52 -2.26 -8.82
N VAL A 79 -11.12 -2.16 -10.02
CA VAL A 79 -10.37 -2.13 -11.28
C VAL A 79 -9.43 -0.92 -11.33
N ASP A 80 -9.94 0.26 -10.98
CA ASP A 80 -9.15 1.48 -10.95
C ASP A 80 -7.99 1.40 -9.97
N LYS A 81 -8.23 0.83 -8.79
CA LYS A 81 -7.19 0.66 -7.77
C LYS A 81 -6.11 -0.32 -8.21
N ARG A 82 -6.50 -1.41 -8.89
CA ARG A 82 -5.53 -2.35 -9.45
C ARG A 82 -4.63 -1.66 -10.48
N HIS A 83 -5.22 -0.89 -11.37
CA HIS A 83 -4.46 -0.13 -12.37
C HIS A 83 -3.49 0.84 -11.71
N THR A 84 -3.97 1.57 -10.72
CA THR A 84 -3.15 2.55 -9.98
C THR A 84 -1.98 1.87 -9.28
N ALA A 85 -2.23 0.74 -8.61
CA ALA A 85 -1.21 0.00 -7.88
C ALA A 85 -0.16 -0.63 -8.81
N GLN A 86 -0.52 -0.91 -10.07
CA GLN A 86 0.42 -1.45 -11.07
C GLN A 86 1.36 -0.40 -11.65
N LYS A 87 0.99 0.88 -11.57
CA LYS A 87 1.81 1.95 -12.16
C LYS A 87 3.11 2.17 -11.41
N GLY A 88 4.16 2.20 -12.18
CA GLY A 88 5.55 2.28 -11.92
C GLY A 88 6.08 2.82 -10.59
N GLY A 89 6.78 2.01 -9.82
CA GLY A 89 7.58 2.47 -8.69
C GLY A 89 6.85 2.70 -7.38
N PHE A 90 5.52 2.78 -7.38
CA PHE A 90 4.72 3.05 -6.16
C PHE A 90 4.93 1.97 -5.09
N ILE A 91 4.73 0.70 -5.46
CA ILE A 91 4.81 -0.40 -4.50
C ILE A 91 6.23 -0.55 -3.93
N PRO A 92 7.30 -0.69 -4.77
CA PRO A 92 8.64 -0.85 -4.21
C PRO A 92 9.12 0.36 -3.43
N ALA A 93 8.66 1.56 -3.77
CA ALA A 93 9.07 2.78 -3.08
C ALA A 93 8.42 2.93 -1.71
N LEU A 94 7.14 2.58 -1.58
CA LEU A 94 6.37 2.83 -0.36
C LEU A 94 6.22 1.64 0.58
N LEU A 95 6.41 0.40 0.12
CA LEU A 95 6.27 -0.78 0.98
C LEU A 95 7.19 -0.76 2.20
N PRO A 96 8.48 -0.36 2.10
CA PRO A 96 9.31 -0.27 3.29
C PRO A 96 8.79 0.75 4.30
N ILE A 97 8.18 1.84 3.83
CA ILE A 97 7.58 2.87 4.68
C ILE A 97 6.32 2.32 5.35
N ILE A 98 5.46 1.63 4.59
CA ILE A 98 4.25 1.00 5.11
C ILE A 98 4.61 -0.03 6.19
N GLY A 99 5.63 -0.85 5.94
CA GLY A 99 6.10 -1.83 6.91
C GLY A 99 6.55 -1.20 8.22
N ALA A 100 7.27 -0.09 8.14
CA ALA A 100 7.73 0.64 9.31
C ALA A 100 6.54 1.21 10.11
N LEU A 101 5.53 1.75 9.42
CA LEU A 101 4.34 2.29 10.07
C LEU A 101 3.51 1.20 10.75
N VAL A 102 3.32 0.06 10.07
CA VAL A 102 2.58 -1.07 10.64
C VAL A 102 3.26 -1.57 11.90
N THR A 103 4.58 -1.65 11.89
CA THR A 103 5.36 -2.07 13.07
C THR A 103 5.18 -1.08 14.22
N SER A 104 5.06 0.21 13.94
CA SER A 104 4.92 1.23 14.99
C SER A 104 3.55 1.21 15.68
N PHE A 105 2.54 0.55 15.10
CA PHE A 105 1.22 0.37 15.72
C PHE A 105 1.16 -0.81 16.68
N LEU A 106 2.18 -1.62 16.71
CA LEU A 106 2.27 -2.75 17.63
C LEU A 106 2.95 -2.33 18.91
#